data_62ec49ad02ca222f30a0d63615c33477
#
_entry.id   62ec49ad02ca222f30a0d63615c33477
#
_cell.length_a   1.000
_cell.length_b   1.000
_cell.length_c   1.000
_cell.angle_alpha   90.00
_cell.angle_beta   90.00
_cell.angle_gamma   90.00
#
_symmetry.space_group_name_H-M   'P 1'
#
loop_
_entity.id
_entity.type
_entity.pdbx_description
1 polymer ?
#
loop_
_entity_poly.entity_id
_entity_poly.type
_entity_poly.pdbx_seq_one_letter_code
_entity_poly.pdbx_strand_id
1 'polypeptide(L)'
;MIETIRIMFIGDVVGEPGLDIVKKELPNLIIENNIQFTIVNGENVYDGKGIRQSDADAIFKAGADVITSGNHIWEKWQSKDVLSNNNKVLRPMNYPAGNAGNGFVIAQLRNSDDKIGVINVQGRTFMQSIDLSLIHISEPTRPY
;
A
#
# COMPACT_ATOMS: atom_id res chain seq x y z
N MET A 1 0.67 30.78 0.35
CA MET A 1 0.86 30.07 -0.94
C MET A 1 0.44 28.64 -0.69
N ILE A 2 -0.37 28.06 -1.57
CA ILE A 2 -0.68 26.64 -1.48
C ILE A 2 0.55 25.89 -1.98
N GLU A 3 1.23 25.21 -1.09
CA GLU A 3 2.38 24.38 -1.45
C GLU A 3 1.87 23.13 -2.17
N THR A 4 2.33 22.89 -3.38
CA THR A 4 1.89 21.73 -4.17
C THR A 4 2.63 20.49 -3.70
N ILE A 5 1.91 19.49 -3.20
CA ILE A 5 2.46 18.17 -2.86
C ILE A 5 2.40 17.27 -4.09
N ARG A 6 3.51 16.63 -4.43
CA ARG A 6 3.61 15.67 -5.54
C ARG A 6 3.66 14.25 -5.00
N ILE A 7 2.65 13.48 -5.36
CA ILE A 7 2.51 12.08 -4.97
C ILE A 7 2.63 11.21 -6.23
N MET A 8 3.42 10.14 -6.14
CA MET A 8 3.50 9.12 -7.18
C MET A 8 2.74 7.88 -6.73
N PHE A 9 1.93 7.33 -7.61
CA PHE A 9 1.28 6.03 -7.43
C PHE A 9 1.72 5.08 -8.54
N ILE A 10 2.29 3.93 -8.15
CA ILE A 10 2.64 2.83 -9.05
C ILE A 10 1.63 1.72 -8.83
N GLY A 11 0.81 1.46 -9.86
CA GLY A 11 -0.21 0.43 -9.83
C GLY A 11 0.34 -0.93 -10.26
N ASP A 12 -0.18 -1.97 -9.64
CA ASP A 12 -0.11 -3.37 -10.07
C ASP A 12 1.29 -3.85 -10.53
N VAL A 13 2.23 -3.86 -9.61
CA VAL A 13 3.57 -4.41 -9.88
C VAL A 13 3.47 -5.93 -9.92
N VAL A 14 3.70 -6.52 -11.10
CA VAL A 14 3.50 -7.95 -11.35
C VAL A 14 4.85 -8.68 -11.52
N GLY A 15 5.09 -9.65 -10.63
CA GLY A 15 6.22 -10.56 -10.72
C GLY A 15 7.59 -9.89 -10.61
N GLU A 16 8.63 -10.67 -10.81
CA GLU A 16 10.01 -10.20 -10.77
C GLU A 16 10.32 -9.13 -11.84
N PRO A 17 9.82 -9.23 -13.09
CA PRO A 17 10.06 -8.18 -14.08
C PRO A 17 9.51 -6.81 -13.66
N GLY A 18 8.31 -6.77 -13.05
CA GLY A 18 7.73 -5.54 -12.52
C GLY A 18 8.54 -4.98 -11.36
N LEU A 19 8.99 -5.84 -10.46
CA LEU A 19 9.85 -5.45 -9.34
C LEU A 19 11.20 -4.88 -9.82
N ASP A 20 11.80 -5.48 -10.85
CA ASP A 20 13.08 -5.00 -11.40
C ASP A 20 12.93 -3.61 -12.04
N ILE A 21 11.82 -3.34 -12.72
CA ILE A 21 11.53 -2.00 -13.24
C ILE A 21 11.39 -0.99 -12.09
N VAL A 22 10.65 -1.33 -11.04
CA VAL A 22 10.49 -0.46 -9.86
C VAL A 22 11.86 -0.15 -9.23
N LYS A 23 12.70 -1.17 -9.01
CA LYS A 23 14.04 -1.01 -8.44
C LYS A 23 14.93 -0.09 -9.28
N LYS A 24 14.83 -0.20 -10.61
CA LYS A 24 15.67 0.54 -11.55
C LYS A 24 15.22 1.98 -11.75
N GLU A 25 13.92 2.19 -11.94
CA GLU A 25 13.40 3.47 -12.41
C GLU A 25 12.88 4.38 -11.28
N LEU A 26 12.29 3.81 -10.22
CA LEU A 26 11.64 4.59 -9.16
C LEU A 26 12.56 5.61 -8.49
N PRO A 27 13.82 5.30 -8.13
CA PRO A 27 14.71 6.27 -7.49
C PRO A 27 14.93 7.53 -8.34
N ASN A 28 15.12 7.35 -9.65
CA ASN A 28 15.31 8.45 -10.60
C ASN A 28 14.03 9.27 -10.77
N LEU A 29 12.89 8.60 -10.94
CA LEU A 29 11.59 9.26 -11.09
C LEU A 29 11.23 10.14 -9.88
N ILE A 30 11.57 9.70 -8.67
CA ILE A 30 11.37 10.49 -7.45
C ILE A 30 12.17 11.80 -7.51
N ILE A 31 13.43 11.74 -7.90
CA ILE A 31 14.31 12.90 -7.98
C ILE A 31 13.88 13.84 -9.11
N GLU A 32 13.73 13.32 -10.31
CA GLU A 32 13.42 14.10 -11.51
C GLU A 32 12.09 14.84 -11.40
N ASN A 33 11.12 14.25 -10.72
CA ASN A 33 9.78 14.82 -10.57
C ASN A 33 9.53 15.49 -9.21
N ASN A 34 10.53 15.56 -8.34
CA ASN A 34 10.42 16.11 -6.98
C ASN A 34 9.24 15.46 -6.20
N ILE A 35 9.17 14.12 -6.20
CA ILE A 35 8.10 13.37 -5.55
C ILE A 35 8.30 13.37 -4.04
N GLN A 36 7.28 13.80 -3.31
CA GLN A 36 7.31 13.89 -1.85
C GLN A 36 6.71 12.65 -1.16
N PHE A 37 5.94 11.84 -1.90
CA PHE A 37 5.37 10.61 -1.37
C PHE A 37 5.12 9.60 -2.49
N THR A 38 5.44 8.33 -2.23
CA THR A 38 5.31 7.26 -3.21
C THR A 38 4.52 6.09 -2.65
N ILE A 39 3.48 5.69 -3.36
CA ILE A 39 2.65 4.52 -3.05
C ILE A 39 2.84 3.50 -4.17
N VAL A 40 3.04 2.23 -3.80
CA VAL A 40 3.20 1.12 -4.76
C VAL A 40 2.18 0.03 -4.46
N ASN A 41 1.41 -0.40 -5.45
CA ASN A 41 0.60 -1.61 -5.31
C ASN A 41 1.49 -2.84 -5.57
N GLY A 42 1.71 -3.63 -4.53
CA GLY A 42 2.60 -4.79 -4.54
C GLY A 42 1.90 -6.13 -4.39
N GLU A 43 0.57 -6.21 -4.56
CA GLU A 43 -0.18 -7.44 -4.32
C GLU A 43 0.17 -8.59 -5.26
N ASN A 44 0.77 -8.32 -6.42
CA ASN A 44 1.08 -9.27 -7.48
C ASN A 44 2.58 -9.50 -7.70
N VAL A 45 3.44 -8.98 -6.81
CA VAL A 45 4.91 -9.05 -6.97
C VAL A 45 5.43 -10.47 -6.85
N TYR A 46 4.90 -11.29 -5.93
CA TYR A 46 5.35 -12.66 -5.75
C TYR A 46 4.62 -13.61 -6.69
N ASP A 47 5.25 -14.00 -7.78
CA ASP A 47 4.69 -14.93 -8.79
C ASP A 47 3.29 -14.54 -9.28
N GLY A 48 3.02 -13.26 -9.41
CA GLY A 48 1.71 -12.74 -9.85
C GLY A 48 0.62 -12.71 -8.79
N LYS A 49 0.91 -13.13 -7.54
CA LYS A 49 -0.05 -13.12 -6.43
C LYS A 49 0.66 -13.04 -5.07
N GLY A 50 0.35 -12.03 -4.28
CA GLY A 50 0.95 -11.84 -2.96
C GLY A 50 2.29 -11.12 -3.00
N ILE A 51 2.92 -11.01 -1.82
CA ILE A 51 4.21 -10.32 -1.60
C ILE A 51 5.01 -11.06 -0.53
N ARG A 52 6.32 -11.18 -0.71
CA ARG A 52 7.27 -11.67 0.31
C ARG A 52 7.94 -10.49 1.02
N GLN A 53 8.54 -10.76 2.16
CA GLN A 53 9.31 -9.74 2.89
C GLN A 53 10.42 -9.14 2.03
N SER A 54 11.17 -9.99 1.30
CA SER A 54 12.23 -9.53 0.38
C SER A 54 11.73 -8.60 -0.73
N ASP A 55 10.51 -8.83 -1.22
CA ASP A 55 9.90 -8.00 -2.26
C ASP A 55 9.49 -6.64 -1.68
N ALA A 56 8.87 -6.65 -0.49
CA ALA A 56 8.51 -5.43 0.23
C ALA A 56 9.75 -4.59 0.56
N ASP A 57 10.81 -5.22 1.07
CA ASP A 57 12.08 -4.55 1.39
C ASP A 57 12.71 -3.92 0.14
N ALA A 58 12.67 -4.61 -1.00
CA ALA A 58 13.16 -4.09 -2.27
C ALA A 58 12.37 -2.88 -2.76
N ILE A 59 11.03 -2.91 -2.64
CA ILE A 59 10.15 -1.80 -3.00
C ILE A 59 10.40 -0.59 -2.09
N PHE A 60 10.51 -0.79 -0.78
CA PHE A 60 10.84 0.29 0.16
C PHE A 60 12.24 0.86 -0.09
N LYS A 61 13.23 0.01 -0.35
CA LYS A 61 14.59 0.43 -0.70
C LYS A 61 14.64 1.24 -2.01
N ALA A 62 13.77 0.95 -2.96
CA ALA A 62 13.64 1.73 -4.19
C ALA A 62 13.02 3.12 -3.96
N GLY A 63 12.40 3.36 -2.81
CA GLY A 63 11.87 4.67 -2.43
C GLY A 63 10.35 4.75 -2.25
N ALA A 64 9.65 3.62 -2.16
CA ALA A 64 8.25 3.63 -1.75
C ALA A 64 8.11 4.04 -0.26
N ASP A 65 7.04 4.74 0.06
CA ASP A 65 6.68 5.11 1.42
C ASP A 65 5.61 4.18 2.00
N VAL A 66 4.71 3.69 1.13
CA VAL A 66 3.61 2.77 1.48
C VAL A 66 3.43 1.77 0.36
N ILE A 67 3.14 0.52 0.73
CA ILE A 67 2.72 -0.53 -0.20
C ILE A 67 1.24 -0.82 0.04
N THR A 68 0.43 -0.75 -1.01
CA THR A 68 -0.98 -1.15 -1.00
C THR A 68 -1.15 -2.54 -1.61
N SER A 69 -2.30 -3.15 -1.37
CA SER A 69 -2.64 -4.46 -1.92
C SER A 69 -4.14 -4.58 -2.22
N GLY A 70 -4.54 -5.74 -2.75
CA GLY A 70 -5.92 -6.12 -3.01
C GLY A 70 -6.18 -7.56 -2.56
N ASN A 71 -7.05 -8.27 -3.30
CA ASN A 71 -7.44 -9.63 -2.94
C ASN A 71 -6.33 -10.67 -3.03
N HIS A 72 -5.36 -10.50 -3.91
CA HIS A 72 -4.27 -11.47 -4.08
C HIS A 72 -3.29 -11.50 -2.91
N ILE A 73 -3.35 -10.52 -1.99
CA ILE A 73 -2.54 -10.52 -0.77
C ILE A 73 -2.80 -11.74 0.12
N TRP A 74 -3.97 -12.37 -0.02
CA TRP A 74 -4.37 -13.55 0.76
C TRP A 74 -3.97 -14.87 0.12
N GLU A 75 -3.52 -14.88 -1.12
CA GLU A 75 -3.21 -16.08 -1.89
C GLU A 75 -1.95 -16.82 -1.43
N LYS A 76 -1.05 -16.13 -0.76
CA LYS A 76 0.23 -16.66 -0.27
C LYS A 76 0.36 -16.44 1.23
N TRP A 77 0.74 -17.47 1.96
CA TRP A 77 0.93 -17.39 3.41
C TRP A 77 2.04 -16.40 3.82
N GLN A 78 3.08 -16.24 2.99
CA GLN A 78 4.17 -15.30 3.21
C GLN A 78 3.67 -13.84 3.32
N SER A 79 2.64 -13.49 2.57
CA SER A 79 2.05 -12.15 2.60
C SER A 79 1.43 -11.82 3.96
N LYS A 80 0.93 -12.84 4.67
CA LYS A 80 0.37 -12.66 6.02
C LYS A 80 1.43 -12.20 7.02
N ASP A 81 2.64 -12.76 6.92
CA ASP A 81 3.76 -12.36 7.78
C ASP A 81 4.19 -10.93 7.48
N VAL A 82 4.26 -10.55 6.21
CA VAL A 82 4.57 -9.18 5.79
C VAL A 82 3.54 -8.19 6.35
N LEU A 83 2.25 -8.49 6.20
CA LEU A 83 1.18 -7.66 6.74
C LEU A 83 1.22 -7.53 8.27
N SER A 84 1.57 -8.60 8.98
CA SER A 84 1.62 -8.61 10.44
C SER A 84 2.80 -7.81 10.99
N ASN A 85 3.91 -7.79 10.27
CA ASN A 85 5.17 -7.22 10.76
C ASN A 85 5.49 -5.83 10.18
N ASN A 86 4.72 -5.36 9.19
CA ASN A 86 4.98 -4.08 8.55
C ASN A 86 3.70 -3.24 8.40
N ASN A 87 3.59 -2.20 9.21
CA ASN A 87 2.43 -1.30 9.22
C ASN A 87 2.31 -0.38 7.97
N LYS A 88 3.33 -0.37 7.12
CA LYS A 88 3.34 0.37 5.84
C LYS A 88 2.95 -0.51 4.64
N VAL A 89 2.71 -1.80 4.87
CA VAL A 89 2.09 -2.70 3.89
C VAL A 89 0.62 -2.85 4.25
N LEU A 90 -0.26 -2.31 3.40
CA LEU A 90 -1.67 -2.19 3.71
C LEU A 90 -2.50 -3.27 2.99
N ARG A 91 -3.31 -4.00 3.76
CA ARG A 91 -4.41 -4.78 3.22
C ARG A 91 -5.62 -3.90 2.88
N PRO A 92 -6.58 -4.38 2.09
CA PRO A 92 -7.83 -3.66 1.97
C PRO A 92 -8.55 -3.54 3.33
N MET A 93 -8.92 -2.32 3.70
CA MET A 93 -9.50 -2.00 5.00
C MET A 93 -10.88 -2.64 5.21
N ASN A 94 -11.61 -2.83 4.14
CA ASN A 94 -12.95 -3.43 4.14
C ASN A 94 -12.98 -4.97 4.22
N TYR A 95 -11.85 -5.63 4.48
CA TYR A 95 -11.83 -7.01 4.96
C TYR A 95 -12.08 -7.06 6.47
N PRO A 96 -12.62 -8.19 7.01
CA PRO A 96 -12.93 -8.32 8.43
C PRO A 96 -11.77 -7.94 9.35
N ALA A 97 -12.08 -7.35 10.50
CA ALA A 97 -11.09 -6.81 11.45
C ALA A 97 -10.10 -7.85 12.02
N GLY A 98 -10.46 -9.15 12.00
CA GLY A 98 -9.57 -10.24 12.44
C GLY A 98 -8.44 -10.60 11.47
N ASN A 99 -8.41 -10.01 10.28
CA ASN A 99 -7.34 -10.28 9.31
C ASN A 99 -6.03 -9.57 9.69
N ALA A 100 -4.90 -10.19 9.30
CA ALA A 100 -3.57 -9.65 9.55
C ALA A 100 -3.37 -8.27 8.89
N GLY A 101 -2.60 -7.41 9.56
CA GLY A 101 -2.19 -6.10 9.04
C GLY A 101 -3.25 -5.01 9.15
N ASN A 102 -2.89 -3.84 8.66
CA ASN A 102 -3.68 -2.62 8.73
C ASN A 102 -4.22 -2.23 7.35
N GLY A 103 -5.38 -1.57 7.32
CA GLY A 103 -5.98 -1.04 6.08
C GLY A 103 -5.65 0.42 5.83
N PHE A 104 -5.01 1.10 6.78
CA PHE A 104 -4.60 2.49 6.67
C PHE A 104 -3.30 2.76 7.43
N VAL A 105 -2.64 3.85 7.06
CA VAL A 105 -1.47 4.37 7.77
C VAL A 105 -1.43 5.89 7.65
N ILE A 106 -0.90 6.55 8.68
CA ILE A 106 -0.51 7.95 8.62
C ILE A 106 1.01 7.99 8.52
N ALA A 107 1.53 8.59 7.46
CA ALA A 107 2.96 8.69 7.18
C ALA A 107 3.38 10.14 6.99
N GLN A 108 4.66 10.43 7.19
CA GLN A 108 5.23 11.75 7.01
C GLN A 108 5.67 11.93 5.56
N LEU A 109 5.48 13.13 5.00
CA LEU A 109 6.02 13.50 3.70
C LEU A 109 7.54 13.68 3.79
N ARG A 110 8.23 13.40 2.68
CA ARG A 110 9.67 13.68 2.58
C ARG A 110 9.92 15.17 2.68
N ASN A 111 10.93 15.54 3.46
CA ASN A 111 11.38 16.92 3.64
C ASN A 111 10.30 17.89 4.15
N SER A 112 9.31 17.40 4.88
CA SER A 112 8.23 18.17 5.48
C SER A 112 7.81 17.57 6.81
N ASP A 113 7.24 18.38 7.70
CA ASP A 113 6.57 17.93 8.92
C ASP A 113 5.12 17.51 8.67
N ASP A 114 4.63 17.70 7.45
CA ASP A 114 3.28 17.35 7.06
C ASP A 114 3.09 15.83 7.00
N LYS A 115 1.86 15.41 7.26
CA LYS A 115 1.47 14.01 7.27
C LYS A 115 0.41 13.74 6.21
N ILE A 116 0.49 12.53 5.65
CA ILE A 116 -0.48 12.01 4.69
C ILE A 116 -1.12 10.73 5.23
N GLY A 117 -2.46 10.64 5.13
CA GLY A 117 -3.19 9.42 5.39
C GLY A 117 -3.36 8.61 4.11
N VAL A 118 -2.99 7.34 4.15
CA VAL A 118 -3.22 6.38 3.06
C VAL A 118 -4.23 5.35 3.53
N ILE A 119 -5.34 5.22 2.81
CA ILE A 119 -6.37 4.21 3.05
C ILE A 119 -6.42 3.29 1.84
N ASN A 120 -6.33 1.99 2.07
CA ASN A 120 -6.46 0.97 1.04
C ASN A 120 -7.85 0.34 1.11
N VAL A 121 -8.59 0.32 0.01
CA VAL A 121 -9.92 -0.29 -0.08
C VAL A 121 -10.04 -1.10 -1.38
N GLN A 122 -10.80 -2.19 -1.32
CA GLN A 122 -11.08 -3.04 -2.48
C GLN A 122 -12.51 -2.83 -2.96
N GLY A 123 -12.68 -2.75 -4.28
CA GLY A 123 -13.99 -2.74 -4.91
C GLY A 123 -14.69 -4.10 -4.89
N ARG A 124 -15.93 -4.15 -5.39
CA ARG A 124 -16.77 -5.37 -5.43
C ARG A 124 -16.96 -5.94 -6.84
N THR A 125 -16.73 -5.15 -7.87
CA THR A 125 -17.02 -5.54 -9.25
C THR A 125 -16.16 -6.74 -9.65
N PHE A 126 -16.79 -7.85 -9.99
CA PHE A 126 -16.15 -9.14 -10.31
C PHE A 126 -15.30 -9.74 -9.17
N MET A 127 -15.55 -9.33 -7.91
CA MET A 127 -14.80 -9.75 -6.74
C MET A 127 -15.70 -10.48 -5.76
N GLN A 128 -15.10 -11.17 -4.77
CA GLN A 128 -15.84 -11.68 -3.64
C GLN A 128 -16.56 -10.54 -2.91
N SER A 129 -17.76 -10.81 -2.43
CA SER A 129 -18.56 -9.82 -1.71
C SER A 129 -17.88 -9.47 -0.38
N ILE A 130 -17.44 -8.23 -0.28
CA ILE A 130 -16.88 -7.65 0.95
C ILE A 130 -17.65 -6.37 1.28
N ASP A 131 -17.57 -5.93 2.51
CA ASP A 131 -18.26 -4.71 2.93
C ASP A 131 -17.61 -3.47 2.28
N LEU A 132 -18.41 -2.67 1.59
CA LEU A 132 -18.00 -1.37 1.06
C LEU A 132 -18.43 -0.21 1.97
N SER A 133 -19.13 -0.50 3.05
CA SER A 133 -19.58 0.54 3.97
C SER A 133 -18.39 1.07 4.78
N LEU A 134 -17.84 2.19 4.35
CA LEU A 134 -16.80 2.92 5.09
C LEU A 134 -17.37 3.58 6.35
N ILE A 135 -18.71 3.65 6.51
CA ILE A 135 -19.37 4.24 7.68
C ILE A 135 -19.01 3.52 8.97
N HIS A 136 -18.89 2.20 8.94
CA HIS A 136 -18.49 1.41 10.10
C HIS A 136 -16.99 1.48 10.44
N ILE A 137 -16.20 2.06 9.55
CA ILE A 137 -14.75 2.20 9.69
C ILE A 137 -14.39 3.57 10.27
N SER A 138 -15.17 4.58 9.96
CA SER A 138 -14.89 5.99 10.26
C SER A 138 -15.76 6.61 11.36
N GLU A 139 -16.78 5.90 11.88
CA GLU A 139 -17.50 6.44 13.03
C GLU A 139 -16.60 6.43 14.28
N PRO A 140 -16.26 7.60 14.83
CA PRO A 140 -15.73 7.64 16.17
C PRO A 140 -16.79 7.03 17.09
N THR A 141 -16.43 6.04 17.88
CA THR A 141 -17.25 5.51 18.96
C THR A 141 -17.74 6.70 19.79
N ARG A 142 -19.01 7.10 19.60
CA ARG A 142 -19.64 8.03 20.51
C ARG A 142 -19.76 7.31 21.84
N PRO A 143 -19.17 7.82 22.93
CA PRO A 143 -19.50 7.30 24.24
C PRO A 143 -20.98 7.60 24.49
N TYR A 144 -21.74 6.58 24.79
CA TYR A 144 -23.11 6.70 25.29
C TYR A 144 -23.07 7.34 26.67
#